data_1e30928c5d96960f780d8b90633bf8c9
#
_entry.id   1e30928c5d96960f780d8b90633bf8c9
#
_cell.length_a   1.000
_cell.length_b   1.000
_cell.length_c   1.000
_cell.angle_alpha   90.00
_cell.angle_beta   90.00
_cell.angle_gamma   90.00
#
_symmetry.space_group_name_H-M   'P 1'
#
loop_
_entity.id
_entity.type
_entity.pdbx_description
1 polymer ?
#
loop_
_entity_poly.entity_id
_entity_poly.type
_entity_poly.pdbx_seq_one_letter_code
_entity_poly.pdbx_strand_id
1 'polypeptide(L)'
;IAKDEVQGAVFPCAMDVNAESLQEFKTAFQEKWDMDPDKGGTDAYLAYDCFELIKYAIEKAGEADPEKIRDEMENAKDVQCLTSVISMDPETHKPIRTASSFQIQGTEFVKLDEYRFE
;
A
#
# COMPACT_ATOMS: atom_id res chain seq x y z
N ILE A 1 13.72 22.04 -2.67
CA ILE A 1 12.74 22.93 -3.25
C ILE A 1 11.88 23.40 -2.08
N ALA A 2 11.11 23.55 -1.48
CA ALA A 2 10.21 24.16 -0.51
C ALA A 2 10.54 23.85 0.96
N LYS A 3 11.79 23.77 1.36
CA LYS A 3 12.22 23.21 2.67
C LYS A 3 11.53 23.82 3.88
N ASP A 4 11.49 25.13 4.00
CA ASP A 4 10.94 25.81 5.16
C ASP A 4 9.45 26.18 5.01
N GLU A 5 8.99 26.28 3.77
CA GLU A 5 7.63 26.72 3.45
C GLU A 5 6.56 25.63 3.69
N VAL A 6 6.98 24.35 3.77
CA VAL A 6 6.07 23.21 4.00
C VAL A 6 6.10 22.69 5.43
N GLN A 7 6.85 23.32 6.33
CA GLN A 7 6.91 22.91 7.72
C GLN A 7 5.54 22.97 8.39
N GLY A 8 5.17 21.90 9.09
CA GLY A 8 3.88 21.76 9.72
C GLY A 8 2.74 21.35 8.78
N ALA A 9 2.97 21.25 7.46
CA ALA A 9 1.96 20.76 6.53
C ALA A 9 1.55 19.34 6.88
N VAL A 10 0.25 19.06 6.79
CA VAL A 10 -0.34 17.73 7.04
C VAL A 10 -0.86 17.16 5.73
N PHE A 11 -0.57 15.88 5.49
CA PHE A 11 -1.04 15.17 4.30
C PHE A 11 -1.46 13.73 4.62
N PRO A 12 -2.48 13.19 3.92
CA PRO A 12 -2.83 11.78 3.99
C PRO A 12 -1.91 10.94 3.11
N CYS A 13 -1.68 9.69 3.52
CA CYS A 13 -0.97 8.69 2.73
C CYS A 13 -1.68 7.36 2.81
N ALA A 14 -1.76 6.63 1.70
CA ALA A 14 -2.39 5.32 1.63
C ALA A 14 -1.60 4.21 2.37
N MET A 15 -0.45 4.54 2.93
CA MET A 15 0.39 3.62 3.70
C MET A 15 1.13 4.36 4.82
N ASP A 16 1.63 3.61 5.80
CA ASP A 16 2.61 4.14 6.75
C ASP A 16 4.01 4.10 6.14
N VAL A 17 4.49 5.25 5.67
CA VAL A 17 5.81 5.36 5.02
C VAL A 17 6.99 5.00 5.94
N ASN A 18 6.75 4.96 7.25
CA ASN A 18 7.74 4.63 8.27
C ASN A 18 7.64 3.16 8.74
N ALA A 19 6.73 2.36 8.17
CA ALA A 19 6.53 0.98 8.60
C ALA A 19 7.79 0.13 8.41
N GLU A 20 8.12 -0.66 9.43
CA GLU A 20 9.28 -1.56 9.39
C GLU A 20 9.14 -2.62 8.30
N SER A 21 7.90 -3.09 8.02
CA SER A 21 7.61 -4.05 6.96
C SER A 21 8.07 -3.62 5.56
N LEU A 22 8.21 -2.32 5.32
CA LEU A 22 8.68 -1.81 4.04
C LEU A 22 10.20 -1.98 3.81
N GLN A 23 10.99 -2.21 4.87
CA GLN A 23 12.45 -2.24 4.76
C GLN A 23 12.95 -3.45 3.96
N GLU A 24 12.33 -4.61 4.15
CA GLU A 24 12.68 -5.81 3.38
C GLU A 24 12.36 -5.62 1.90
N PHE A 25 11.19 -5.05 1.60
CA PHE A 25 10.82 -4.73 0.22
C PHE A 25 11.79 -3.73 -0.42
N LYS A 26 12.15 -2.66 0.28
CA LYS A 26 13.11 -1.64 -0.21
C LYS A 26 14.44 -2.27 -0.56
N THR A 27 14.97 -3.11 0.33
CA THR A 27 16.24 -3.79 0.12
C THR A 27 16.17 -4.71 -1.11
N ALA A 28 15.16 -5.57 -1.18
CA ALA A 28 14.99 -6.50 -2.30
C ALA A 28 14.76 -5.77 -3.65
N PHE A 29 14.00 -4.68 -3.62
CA PHE A 29 13.74 -3.86 -4.80
C PHE A 29 15.03 -3.21 -5.32
N GLN A 30 15.81 -2.60 -4.42
CA GLN A 30 17.07 -1.95 -4.75
C GLN A 30 18.12 -2.95 -5.26
N GLU A 31 18.23 -4.12 -4.64
CA GLU A 31 19.15 -5.17 -5.09
C GLU A 31 18.79 -5.69 -6.48
N LYS A 32 17.49 -5.82 -6.77
CA LYS A 32 17.03 -6.38 -8.05
C LYS A 32 17.08 -5.38 -9.19
N TRP A 33 16.75 -4.12 -8.95
CA TRP A 33 16.51 -3.13 -9.99
C TRP A 33 17.55 -2.00 -10.01
N ASP A 34 18.47 -1.96 -9.05
CA ASP A 34 19.43 -0.84 -8.83
C ASP A 34 18.71 0.53 -8.77
N MET A 35 17.53 0.54 -8.16
CA MET A 35 16.66 1.70 -8.03
C MET A 35 16.12 1.80 -6.61
N ASP A 36 16.02 3.04 -6.14
CA ASP A 36 15.34 3.35 -4.88
C ASP A 36 13.82 3.44 -5.13
N PRO A 37 13.00 2.58 -4.51
CA PRO A 37 11.55 2.61 -4.71
C PRO A 37 10.92 3.94 -4.23
N ASP A 38 11.51 4.63 -3.28
CA ASP A 38 10.99 5.91 -2.76
C ASP A 38 11.04 7.05 -3.80
N LYS A 39 11.86 6.91 -4.86
CA LYS A 39 11.90 7.90 -5.95
C LYS A 39 10.60 7.99 -6.75
N GLY A 40 9.82 6.94 -6.77
CA GLY A 40 8.48 6.89 -7.37
C GLY A 40 7.35 7.24 -6.41
N GLY A 41 7.67 7.70 -5.20
CA GLY A 41 6.66 7.92 -4.16
C GLY A 41 6.11 6.60 -3.63
N THR A 42 4.78 6.47 -3.53
CA THR A 42 4.13 5.25 -3.01
C THR A 42 3.83 4.19 -4.07
N ASP A 43 4.05 4.50 -5.35
CA ASP A 43 3.54 3.68 -6.47
C ASP A 43 4.12 2.27 -6.51
N ALA A 44 5.42 2.11 -6.24
CA ALA A 44 6.07 0.80 -6.22
C ALA A 44 5.46 -0.13 -5.15
N TYR A 45 5.15 0.42 -3.99
CA TYR A 45 4.56 -0.33 -2.87
C TYR A 45 3.11 -0.70 -3.13
N LEU A 46 2.32 0.24 -3.64
CA LEU A 46 0.91 0.00 -3.97
C LEU A 46 0.75 -0.98 -5.15
N ALA A 47 1.67 -0.94 -6.12
CA ALA A 47 1.71 -1.94 -7.19
C ALA A 47 2.02 -3.35 -6.65
N TYR A 48 2.86 -3.45 -5.62
CA TYR A 48 3.12 -4.73 -4.97
C TYR A 48 1.89 -5.24 -4.20
N ASP A 49 1.14 -4.37 -3.51
CA ASP A 49 -0.16 -4.74 -2.93
C ASP A 49 -1.12 -5.32 -3.97
N CYS A 50 -1.20 -4.71 -5.16
CA CYS A 50 -2.02 -5.23 -6.26
C CYS A 50 -1.56 -6.64 -6.69
N PHE A 51 -0.25 -6.87 -6.75
CA PHE A 51 0.28 -8.20 -7.05
C PHE A 51 -0.11 -9.23 -5.97
N GLU A 52 -0.02 -8.87 -4.70
CA GLU A 52 -0.39 -9.76 -3.59
C GLU A 52 -1.89 -10.09 -3.60
N LEU A 53 -2.76 -9.11 -3.91
CA LEU A 53 -4.19 -9.36 -4.07
C LEU A 53 -4.50 -10.31 -5.24
N ILE A 54 -3.83 -10.12 -6.39
CA ILE A 54 -4.00 -11.01 -7.54
C ILE A 54 -3.51 -12.42 -7.21
N LYS A 55 -2.35 -12.53 -6.57
CA LYS A 55 -1.81 -13.81 -6.10
C LYS A 55 -2.79 -14.53 -5.17
N TYR A 56 -3.30 -13.81 -4.16
CA TYR A 56 -4.33 -14.33 -3.25
C TYR A 56 -5.54 -14.88 -4.01
N ALA A 57 -6.07 -14.11 -4.98
CA ALA A 57 -7.24 -14.51 -5.73
C ALA A 57 -6.99 -15.74 -6.61
N ILE A 58 -5.82 -15.85 -7.24
CA ILE A 58 -5.43 -17.05 -8.01
C ILE A 58 -5.30 -18.28 -7.11
N GLU A 59 -4.68 -18.13 -5.95
CA GLU A 59 -4.52 -19.22 -4.98
C GLU A 59 -5.88 -19.69 -4.43
N LYS A 60 -6.83 -18.78 -4.23
CA LYS A 60 -8.19 -19.10 -3.78
C LYS A 60 -9.04 -19.73 -4.89
N ALA A 61 -8.95 -19.23 -6.11
CA ALA A 61 -9.63 -19.80 -7.27
C ALA A 61 -9.14 -21.22 -7.58
N GLY A 62 -7.88 -21.55 -7.23
CA GLY A 62 -7.25 -22.84 -7.48
C GLY A 62 -6.87 -23.09 -8.93
N GLU A 63 -7.18 -22.16 -9.83
CA GLU A 63 -6.87 -22.21 -11.24
C GLU A 63 -6.78 -20.79 -11.85
N ALA A 64 -6.09 -20.67 -12.98
CA ALA A 64 -5.93 -19.39 -13.68
C ALA A 64 -7.13 -19.07 -14.59
N ASP A 65 -8.34 -19.09 -14.01
CA ASP A 65 -9.57 -18.71 -14.67
C ASP A 65 -9.92 -17.25 -14.33
N PRO A 66 -10.05 -16.34 -15.33
CA PRO A 66 -10.27 -14.92 -15.07
C PRO A 66 -11.56 -14.59 -14.33
N GLU A 67 -12.64 -15.35 -14.56
CA GLU A 67 -13.92 -15.10 -13.90
C GLU A 67 -13.84 -15.48 -12.42
N LYS A 68 -13.24 -16.64 -12.11
CA LYS A 68 -13.05 -17.08 -10.74
C LYS A 68 -12.08 -16.18 -9.96
N ILE A 69 -11.00 -15.75 -10.62
CA ILE A 69 -10.05 -14.80 -10.00
C ILE A 69 -10.76 -13.48 -9.67
N ARG A 70 -11.59 -12.96 -10.58
CA ARG A 70 -12.38 -11.75 -10.32
C ARG A 70 -13.29 -11.96 -9.10
N ASP A 71 -14.03 -13.06 -9.06
CA ASP A 71 -14.99 -13.36 -7.99
C ASP A 71 -14.28 -13.46 -6.63
N GLU A 72 -13.11 -14.07 -6.60
CA GLU A 72 -12.28 -14.14 -5.38
C GLU A 72 -11.69 -12.77 -4.98
N MET A 73 -11.36 -11.91 -5.95
CA MET A 73 -10.93 -10.53 -5.67
C MET A 73 -12.07 -9.69 -5.10
N GLU A 74 -13.27 -9.75 -5.67
CA GLU A 74 -14.46 -9.04 -5.20
C GLU A 74 -14.80 -9.40 -3.75
N ASN A 75 -14.57 -10.65 -3.36
CA ASN A 75 -14.85 -11.18 -2.03
C ASN A 75 -13.63 -11.21 -1.09
N ALA A 76 -12.51 -10.60 -1.49
CA ALA A 76 -11.28 -10.61 -0.70
C ALA A 76 -11.49 -9.91 0.65
N LYS A 77 -11.13 -10.60 1.74
CA LYS A 77 -11.23 -10.08 3.11
C LYS A 77 -9.93 -10.27 3.87
N ASP A 78 -9.51 -9.20 4.52
CA ASP A 78 -8.36 -9.16 5.42
C ASP A 78 -7.08 -9.78 4.84
N VAL A 79 -6.84 -9.52 3.54
CA VAL A 79 -5.63 -9.97 2.84
C VAL A 79 -4.45 -9.19 3.36
N GLN A 80 -3.44 -9.89 3.86
CA GLN A 80 -2.19 -9.29 4.30
C GLN A 80 -1.38 -8.88 3.07
N CYS A 81 -1.26 -7.58 2.84
CA CYS A 81 -0.46 -7.01 1.79
C CYS A 81 0.73 -6.25 2.37
N LEU A 82 1.64 -5.79 1.53
CA LEU A 82 2.86 -5.11 1.96
C LEU A 82 2.57 -3.85 2.79
N THR A 83 1.63 -3.03 2.34
CA THR A 83 1.40 -1.71 2.94
C THR A 83 0.26 -1.68 3.96
N SER A 84 -0.68 -2.60 3.90
CA SER A 84 -1.79 -2.72 4.86
C SER A 84 -2.54 -4.05 4.71
N VAL A 85 -3.47 -4.28 5.63
CA VAL A 85 -4.49 -5.31 5.48
C VAL A 85 -5.60 -4.78 4.60
N ILE A 86 -5.89 -5.46 3.49
CA ILE A 86 -6.84 -5.00 2.47
C ILE A 86 -8.03 -5.94 2.38
N SER A 87 -9.24 -5.38 2.41
CA SER A 87 -10.49 -6.04 2.01
C SER A 87 -11.07 -5.32 0.80
N MET A 88 -11.84 -6.04 -0.01
CA MET A 88 -12.55 -5.43 -1.14
C MET A 88 -14.02 -5.24 -0.78
N ASP A 89 -14.57 -4.11 -1.15
CA ASP A 89 -16.02 -3.87 -1.13
C ASP A 89 -16.62 -4.46 -2.42
N PRO A 90 -17.45 -5.51 -2.32
CA PRO A 90 -17.97 -6.20 -3.50
C PRO A 90 -18.99 -5.36 -4.31
N GLU A 91 -19.56 -4.31 -3.73
CA GLU A 91 -20.53 -3.44 -4.42
C GLU A 91 -19.84 -2.33 -5.21
N THR A 92 -18.78 -1.75 -4.62
CA THR A 92 -18.10 -0.59 -5.21
C THR A 92 -16.76 -0.93 -5.86
N HIS A 93 -16.24 -2.14 -5.64
CA HIS A 93 -14.91 -2.63 -6.04
C HIS A 93 -13.76 -1.75 -5.52
N LYS A 94 -13.99 -1.07 -4.39
CA LYS A 94 -12.99 -0.23 -3.74
C LYS A 94 -12.26 -1.00 -2.65
N PRO A 95 -10.96 -0.78 -2.49
CA PRO A 95 -10.22 -1.36 -1.39
C PRO A 95 -10.58 -0.66 -0.08
N ILE A 96 -10.96 -1.44 0.92
CA ILE A 96 -11.05 -1.04 2.32
C ILE A 96 -9.67 -1.29 2.92
N ARG A 97 -8.98 -0.21 3.28
CA ARG A 97 -7.60 -0.27 3.76
C ARG A 97 -7.30 0.80 4.78
N THR A 98 -6.18 0.68 5.45
CA THR A 98 -5.68 1.70 6.36
C THR A 98 -4.99 2.81 5.58
N ALA A 99 -5.25 4.05 5.98
CA ALA A 99 -4.50 5.23 5.56
C ALA A 99 -3.93 5.94 6.78
N SER A 100 -2.80 6.57 6.64
CA SER A 100 -2.13 7.33 7.69
C SER A 100 -2.10 8.82 7.35
N SER A 101 -2.08 9.69 8.37
CA SER A 101 -1.80 11.11 8.21
C SER A 101 -0.43 11.44 8.79
N PHE A 102 0.28 12.33 8.11
CA PHE A 102 1.63 12.74 8.46
C PHE A 102 1.76 14.25 8.52
N GLN A 103 2.66 14.73 9.36
CA GLN A 103 3.09 16.12 9.39
C GLN A 103 4.57 16.20 9.01
N ILE A 104 4.90 17.21 8.20
CA ILE A 104 6.29 17.51 7.84
C ILE A 104 6.95 18.25 9.01
N GLN A 105 7.99 17.64 9.59
CA GLN A 105 8.81 18.22 10.66
C GLN A 105 10.28 18.09 10.29
N GLY A 106 10.93 19.20 9.97
CA GLY A 106 12.29 19.17 9.43
C GLY A 106 12.34 18.44 8.09
N THR A 107 13.04 17.32 8.05
CA THR A 107 13.14 16.43 6.87
C THR A 107 12.33 15.14 7.05
N GLU A 108 11.59 15.01 8.14
CA GLU A 108 10.87 13.78 8.50
C GLU A 108 9.38 13.92 8.28
N PHE A 109 8.74 12.78 8.04
CA PHE A 109 7.29 12.62 8.05
C PHE A 109 6.88 11.99 9.38
N VAL A 110 6.35 12.83 10.28
CA VAL A 110 5.90 12.37 11.58
C VAL A 110 4.45 11.90 11.47
N LYS A 111 4.21 10.64 11.75
CA LYS A 111 2.86 10.05 11.75
C LYS A 111 2.02 10.70 12.85
N LEU A 112 0.85 11.20 12.48
CA LEU A 112 -0.12 11.80 13.40
C LEU A 112 -1.19 10.80 13.80
N ASP A 113 -1.78 10.12 12.82
CA ASP A 113 -2.93 9.24 13.04
C ASP A 113 -3.04 8.18 11.95
N GLU A 114 -3.91 7.19 12.19
CA GLU A 114 -4.20 6.10 11.27
C GLU A 114 -5.70 5.87 11.20
N TYR A 115 -6.23 5.70 10.01
CA TYR A 115 -7.64 5.53 9.73
C TYR A 115 -7.88 4.30 8.87
N ARG A 116 -8.85 3.46 9.25
CA ARG A 116 -9.40 2.42 8.39
C ARG A 116 -10.76 2.90 7.87
N PHE A 117 -10.90 2.99 6.57
CA PHE A 117 -12.17 3.34 5.92
C PHE A 117 -12.97 2.04 5.73
N GLU A 118 -14.21 2.04 6.19
CA GLU A 118 -15.20 0.98 5.99
C GLU A 118 -16.11 1.34 4.82
#